data_5a8b4bcf455ed0501aacbe9f646736b6
#
_entry.id   5a8b4bcf455ed0501aacbe9f646736b6
#
_cell.length_a   1.000
_cell.length_b   1.000
_cell.length_c   1.000
_cell.angle_alpha   90.00
_cell.angle_beta   90.00
_cell.angle_gamma   90.00
#
_symmetry.space_group_name_H-M   'P 1'
#
loop_
_entity.id
_entity.type
_entity.pdbx_description
1 polymer ?
#
loop_
_entity_poly.entity_id
_entity_poly.type
_entity_poly.pdbx_seq_one_letter_code
_entity_poly.pdbx_strand_id
1 'polypeptide(L)'
;MQKKKAYMVATSHIDTVWRWTIADTVEKFIPDTLSKNFDLIEKYPKYRFNFEGAYRYELIKEYYPKAFEQIKKYVRLQNWYPAGSEYENGDVNIPSPESISRNIMLGNNYFYDNFGIKSKDIFLPDCFGFGAQLPQIISDAGLIGFTTQKLSWGSAYGIPFDIGMWVAPNGKEIGASFNAKSYRYKLDGDVRGDLSVIDGIAKCASETNMKLPW
;
A
#
# COMPACT_ATOMS: atom_id res chain seq x y z
N MET A 1 -6.99 30.75 10.10
CA MET A 1 -6.61 29.72 9.08
C MET A 1 -6.45 28.37 9.75
N GLN A 2 -7.16 27.36 9.27
CA GLN A 2 -6.97 25.99 9.77
C GLN A 2 -5.58 25.49 9.37
N LYS A 3 -4.79 25.02 10.33
CA LYS A 3 -3.44 24.48 10.03
C LYS A 3 -3.58 23.28 9.10
N LYS A 4 -2.93 23.32 7.93
CA LYS A 4 -2.83 22.18 7.03
C LYS A 4 -2.07 21.05 7.72
N LYS A 5 -2.54 19.80 7.56
CA LYS A 5 -1.88 18.62 8.12
C LYS A 5 -1.43 17.74 6.96
N ALA A 6 -0.20 17.26 7.01
CA ALA A 6 0.29 16.19 6.15
C ALA A 6 0.42 14.91 6.98
N TYR A 7 -0.07 13.80 6.44
CA TYR A 7 0.06 12.49 7.05
C TYR A 7 1.13 11.72 6.26
N MET A 8 2.19 11.35 6.95
CA MET A 8 3.26 10.55 6.37
C MET A 8 3.13 9.12 6.88
N VAL A 9 3.02 8.17 5.95
CA VAL A 9 2.95 6.74 6.25
C VAL A 9 4.13 6.07 5.56
N ALA A 10 4.94 5.36 6.33
CA ALA A 10 6.01 4.56 5.77
C ALA A 10 5.45 3.29 5.15
N THR A 11 6.04 2.86 4.04
CA THR A 11 5.70 1.61 3.37
C THR A 11 6.96 0.83 3.04
N SER A 12 6.82 -0.47 2.84
CA SER A 12 7.85 -1.32 2.26
C SER A 12 7.23 -2.17 1.17
N HIS A 13 7.92 -2.27 0.04
CA HIS A 13 7.58 -3.18 -1.03
C HIS A 13 8.71 -4.21 -1.17
N ILE A 14 8.35 -5.49 -1.13
CA ILE A 14 9.28 -6.60 -1.28
C ILE A 14 8.71 -7.55 -2.31
N ASP A 15 9.43 -7.73 -3.41
CA ASP A 15 9.16 -8.86 -4.30
C ASP A 15 9.48 -10.15 -3.57
N THR A 16 8.52 -11.07 -3.52
CA THR A 16 8.73 -12.37 -2.90
C THR A 16 9.82 -13.16 -3.61
N VAL A 17 9.85 -13.06 -4.94
CA VAL A 17 10.90 -13.60 -5.82
C VAL A 17 11.11 -12.63 -6.98
N TRP A 18 12.35 -12.27 -7.29
CA TRP A 18 12.70 -11.48 -8.48
C TRP A 18 14.06 -11.91 -9.03
N ARG A 19 15.13 -11.12 -8.77
CA ARG A 19 16.53 -11.47 -9.09
C ARG A 19 17.20 -12.22 -7.92
N TRP A 20 16.39 -12.71 -7.02
CA TRP A 20 16.75 -13.47 -5.84
C TRP A 20 15.69 -14.53 -5.57
N THR A 21 16.00 -15.47 -4.70
CA THR A 21 15.13 -16.57 -4.33
C THR A 21 14.22 -16.21 -3.16
N ILE A 22 13.20 -17.03 -2.93
CA ILE A 22 12.37 -16.91 -1.72
C ILE A 22 13.19 -17.08 -0.44
N ALA A 23 14.24 -17.89 -0.45
CA ALA A 23 15.15 -18.02 0.67
C ALA A 23 15.85 -16.70 0.99
N ASP A 24 16.31 -15.97 -0.04
CA ASP A 24 16.88 -14.63 0.17
C ASP A 24 15.85 -13.66 0.77
N THR A 25 14.60 -13.73 0.35
CA THR A 25 13.52 -12.91 0.90
C THR A 25 13.32 -13.21 2.38
N VAL A 26 13.26 -14.48 2.74
CA VAL A 26 13.11 -14.93 4.12
C VAL A 26 14.33 -14.57 4.96
N GLU A 27 15.54 -14.83 4.46
CA GLU A 27 16.77 -14.71 5.26
C GLU A 27 17.31 -13.26 5.35
N LYS A 28 16.99 -12.40 4.38
CA LYS A 28 17.59 -11.06 4.26
C LYS A 28 16.56 -9.94 4.33
N PHE A 29 15.57 -9.94 3.43
CA PHE A 29 14.69 -8.78 3.27
C PHE A 29 13.60 -8.67 4.34
N ILE A 30 13.02 -9.79 4.74
CA ILE A 30 12.03 -9.82 5.82
C ILE A 30 12.66 -9.37 7.14
N PRO A 31 13.77 -9.97 7.66
CA PRO A 31 14.35 -9.56 8.92
C PRO A 31 14.85 -8.11 8.91
N ASP A 32 15.39 -7.62 7.80
CA ASP A 32 15.80 -6.22 7.67
C ASP A 32 14.60 -5.27 7.78
N THR A 33 13.48 -5.61 7.12
CA THR A 33 12.24 -4.84 7.20
C THR A 33 11.66 -4.86 8.62
N LEU A 34 11.64 -6.01 9.28
CA LEU A 34 11.12 -6.15 10.63
C LEU A 34 11.94 -5.34 11.63
N SER A 35 13.26 -5.53 11.66
CA SER A 35 14.12 -4.86 12.64
C SER A 35 14.05 -3.34 12.54
N LYS A 36 14.19 -2.80 11.32
CA LYS A 36 14.15 -1.35 11.08
C LYS A 36 12.83 -0.73 11.51
N ASN A 37 11.71 -1.38 11.18
CA ASN A 37 10.41 -0.82 11.51
C ASN A 37 10.03 -1.00 12.98
N PHE A 38 10.46 -2.07 13.63
CA PHE A 38 10.29 -2.24 15.07
C PHE A 38 11.06 -1.17 15.85
N ASP A 39 12.31 -0.93 15.49
CA ASP A 39 13.12 0.15 16.10
C ASP A 39 12.46 1.53 15.94
N LEU A 40 11.91 1.81 14.74
CA LEU A 40 11.22 3.07 14.47
C LEU A 40 9.91 3.21 15.26
N ILE A 41 9.14 2.14 15.40
CA ILE A 41 7.90 2.14 16.19
C ILE A 41 8.21 2.37 17.68
N GLU A 42 9.24 1.72 18.21
CA GLU A 42 9.64 1.88 19.61
C GLU A 42 10.20 3.29 19.89
N LYS A 43 10.99 3.82 18.96
CA LYS A 43 11.58 5.15 19.09
C LYS A 43 10.57 6.27 18.90
N TYR A 44 9.59 6.08 18.01
CA TYR A 44 8.64 7.12 17.61
C TYR A 44 7.19 6.63 17.75
N PRO A 45 6.49 6.91 18.84
CA PRO A 45 5.13 6.40 19.10
C PRO A 45 4.09 6.78 18.02
N LYS A 46 4.35 7.87 17.28
CA LYS A 46 3.51 8.30 16.16
C LYS A 46 3.89 7.70 14.80
N TYR A 47 4.92 6.88 14.74
CA TYR A 47 5.32 6.22 13.49
C TYR A 47 4.22 5.27 13.03
N ARG A 48 3.92 5.30 11.75
CA ARG A 48 2.93 4.44 11.09
C ARG A 48 3.57 3.75 9.90
N PHE A 49 3.36 2.46 9.82
CA PHE A 49 3.95 1.62 8.79
C PHE A 49 2.89 0.74 8.14
N ASN A 50 2.82 0.79 6.82
CA ASN A 50 2.01 -0.10 6.00
C ASN A 50 2.90 -1.18 5.40
N PHE A 51 2.48 -2.43 5.54
CA PHE A 51 3.16 -3.55 4.91
C PHE A 51 2.14 -4.39 4.16
N GLU A 52 2.43 -4.65 2.90
CA GLU A 52 1.50 -5.25 1.95
C GLU A 52 1.75 -6.73 1.73
N GLY A 53 0.72 -7.43 1.19
CA GLY A 53 0.79 -8.81 0.76
C GLY A 53 0.74 -9.82 1.91
N ALA A 54 -0.38 -10.54 2.04
CA ALA A 54 -0.61 -11.50 3.12
C ALA A 54 0.41 -12.65 3.12
N TYR A 55 0.92 -13.03 1.96
CA TYR A 55 1.93 -14.08 1.84
C TYR A 55 3.22 -13.74 2.59
N ARG A 56 3.64 -12.48 2.61
CA ARG A 56 4.80 -12.05 3.39
C ARG A 56 4.59 -12.25 4.89
N TYR A 57 3.37 -12.02 5.38
CA TYR A 57 3.01 -12.29 6.77
C TYR A 57 2.95 -13.79 7.08
N GLU A 58 2.56 -14.62 6.10
CA GLU A 58 2.62 -16.06 6.25
C GLU A 58 4.06 -16.54 6.41
N LEU A 59 4.98 -16.07 5.57
CA LEU A 59 6.41 -16.34 5.72
C LEU A 59 6.95 -15.85 7.08
N ILE A 60 6.53 -14.66 7.53
CA ILE A 60 6.93 -14.17 8.86
C ILE A 60 6.37 -15.07 9.96
N LYS A 61 5.14 -15.52 9.85
CA LYS A 61 4.52 -16.42 10.84
C LYS A 61 5.26 -17.75 10.93
N GLU A 62 5.69 -18.28 9.80
CA GLU A 62 6.40 -19.56 9.69
C GLU A 62 7.84 -19.46 10.22
N TYR A 63 8.60 -18.49 9.71
CA TYR A 63 10.05 -18.41 9.98
C TYR A 63 10.41 -17.52 11.17
N TYR A 64 9.57 -16.55 11.53
CA TYR A 64 9.79 -15.56 12.58
C TYR A 64 8.60 -15.43 13.54
N PRO A 65 8.13 -16.52 14.18
CA PRO A 65 6.87 -16.50 14.95
C PRO A 65 6.87 -15.47 16.09
N LYS A 66 8.01 -15.20 16.71
CA LYS A 66 8.12 -14.16 17.76
C LYS A 66 7.89 -12.76 17.18
N ALA A 67 8.44 -12.48 16.01
CA ALA A 67 8.23 -11.21 15.33
C ALA A 67 6.76 -11.08 14.84
N PHE A 68 6.14 -12.17 14.44
CA PHE A 68 4.72 -12.18 14.07
C PHE A 68 3.82 -11.79 15.25
N GLU A 69 4.08 -12.28 16.46
CA GLU A 69 3.35 -11.85 17.66
C GLU A 69 3.61 -10.38 18.00
N GLN A 70 4.81 -9.87 17.73
CA GLN A 70 5.11 -8.45 17.90
C GLN A 70 4.35 -7.58 16.87
N ILE A 71 4.22 -8.04 15.62
CA ILE A 71 3.37 -7.38 14.62
C ILE A 71 1.92 -7.31 15.11
N LYS A 72 1.36 -8.39 15.65
CA LYS A 72 -0.01 -8.38 16.22
C LYS A 72 -0.16 -7.31 17.30
N LYS A 73 0.84 -7.14 18.16
CA LYS A 73 0.87 -6.06 19.16
C LYS A 73 0.82 -4.70 18.48
N TYR A 74 1.65 -4.47 17.45
CA TYR A 74 1.70 -3.17 16.77
C TYR A 74 0.47 -2.89 15.92
N VAL A 75 -0.20 -3.90 15.38
CA VAL A 75 -1.50 -3.76 14.72
C VAL A 75 -2.55 -3.27 15.72
N ARG A 76 -2.64 -3.86 16.93
CA ARG A 76 -3.54 -3.39 17.98
C ARG A 76 -3.25 -1.97 18.45
N LEU A 77 -1.98 -1.56 18.45
CA LEU A 77 -1.53 -0.21 18.79
C LEU A 77 -1.66 0.80 17.64
N GLN A 78 -2.10 0.34 16.48
CA GLN A 78 -2.23 1.17 15.26
C GLN A 78 -0.90 1.79 14.80
N ASN A 79 0.21 1.10 15.01
CA ASN A 79 1.52 1.46 14.48
C ASN A 79 1.87 0.69 13.21
N TRP A 80 1.31 -0.52 13.05
CA TRP A 80 1.51 -1.38 11.89
C TRP A 80 0.17 -1.70 11.24
N TYR A 81 0.07 -1.53 9.93
CA TYR A 81 -1.14 -1.76 9.15
C TYR A 81 -0.88 -2.81 8.06
N PRO A 82 -1.51 -3.98 8.13
CA PRO A 82 -1.67 -4.83 6.96
C PRO A 82 -2.43 -4.06 5.88
N ALA A 83 -1.80 -3.88 4.73
CA ALA A 83 -2.31 -3.03 3.66
C ALA A 83 -2.42 -3.81 2.34
N GLY A 84 -3.17 -3.25 1.38
CA GLY A 84 -3.23 -3.73 0.02
C GLY A 84 -4.17 -4.90 -0.22
N SER A 85 -4.92 -5.37 0.74
CA SER A 85 -5.96 -6.42 0.65
C SER A 85 -5.57 -7.74 -0.03
N GLU A 86 -4.50 -7.79 -0.81
CA GLU A 86 -4.12 -8.92 -1.63
C GLU A 86 -3.30 -9.97 -0.87
N TYR A 87 -3.45 -11.23 -1.28
CA TYR A 87 -2.59 -12.30 -0.76
C TYR A 87 -1.14 -12.10 -1.25
N GLU A 88 -0.98 -11.89 -2.55
CA GLU A 88 0.30 -11.53 -3.17
C GLU A 88 0.10 -10.37 -4.15
N ASN A 89 1.04 -9.42 -4.20
CA ASN A 89 1.03 -8.35 -5.18
C ASN A 89 1.28 -8.93 -6.57
N GLY A 90 0.27 -8.83 -7.42
CA GLY A 90 0.30 -9.44 -8.74
C GLY A 90 0.05 -8.44 -9.86
N ASP A 91 0.30 -8.88 -11.08
CA ASP A 91 -0.20 -8.21 -12.27
C ASP A 91 -1.73 -8.19 -12.25
N VAL A 92 -2.35 -7.11 -12.70
CA VAL A 92 -3.81 -6.97 -12.77
C VAL A 92 -4.33 -6.81 -14.20
N ASN A 93 -3.46 -6.94 -15.21
CA ASN A 93 -3.85 -6.90 -16.62
C ASN A 93 -3.97 -8.30 -17.24
N ILE A 94 -3.12 -9.24 -16.81
CA ILE A 94 -3.05 -10.60 -17.39
C ILE A 94 -4.00 -11.56 -16.68
N PRO A 95 -4.10 -11.59 -15.33
CA PRO A 95 -5.00 -12.49 -14.64
C PRO A 95 -6.47 -12.23 -14.96
N SER A 96 -7.30 -13.26 -14.86
CA SER A 96 -8.75 -13.10 -14.97
C SER A 96 -9.31 -12.27 -13.81
N PRO A 97 -10.46 -11.60 -13.99
CA PRO A 97 -11.15 -10.91 -12.89
C PRO A 97 -11.42 -11.82 -11.68
N GLU A 98 -11.68 -13.11 -11.94
CA GLU A 98 -11.88 -14.11 -10.90
C GLU A 98 -10.61 -14.35 -10.09
N SER A 99 -9.44 -14.45 -10.74
CA SER A 99 -8.15 -14.60 -10.06
C SER A 99 -7.83 -13.40 -9.19
N ILE A 100 -8.08 -12.18 -9.69
CA ILE A 100 -7.88 -10.94 -8.91
C ILE A 100 -8.81 -10.93 -7.69
N SER A 101 -10.09 -11.28 -7.88
CA SER A 101 -11.06 -11.32 -6.78
C SER A 101 -10.67 -12.36 -5.70
N ARG A 102 -10.14 -13.52 -6.10
CA ARG A 102 -9.63 -14.52 -5.16
C ARG A 102 -8.41 -14.04 -4.41
N ASN A 103 -7.48 -13.40 -5.09
CA ASN A 103 -6.29 -12.83 -4.47
C ASN A 103 -6.65 -11.83 -3.36
N ILE A 104 -7.62 -10.94 -3.61
CA ILE A 104 -8.17 -10.02 -2.62
C ILE A 104 -8.86 -10.77 -1.47
N MET A 105 -9.70 -11.74 -1.79
CA MET A 105 -10.43 -12.52 -0.79
C MET A 105 -9.47 -13.26 0.15
N LEU A 106 -8.48 -13.95 -0.41
CA LEU A 106 -7.50 -14.72 0.36
C LEU A 106 -6.65 -13.81 1.25
N GLY A 107 -6.19 -12.68 0.72
CA GLY A 107 -5.41 -11.72 1.49
C GLY A 107 -6.18 -11.12 2.64
N ASN A 108 -7.39 -10.63 2.40
CA ASN A 108 -8.24 -10.07 3.44
C ASN A 108 -8.74 -11.10 4.47
N ASN A 109 -8.98 -12.34 4.07
CA ASN A 109 -9.28 -13.41 5.02
C ASN A 109 -8.08 -13.71 5.90
N TYR A 110 -6.87 -13.80 5.33
CA TYR A 110 -5.65 -13.98 6.11
C TYR A 110 -5.45 -12.86 7.14
N PHE A 111 -5.65 -11.61 6.75
CA PHE A 111 -5.55 -10.48 7.66
C PHE A 111 -6.61 -10.53 8.76
N TYR A 112 -7.85 -10.88 8.42
CA TYR A 112 -8.90 -11.02 9.41
C TYR A 112 -8.63 -12.15 10.42
N ASP A 113 -8.23 -13.33 9.94
CA ASP A 113 -7.98 -14.50 10.77
C ASP A 113 -6.80 -14.30 11.74
N ASN A 114 -5.80 -13.54 11.33
CA ASN A 114 -4.58 -13.35 12.13
C ASN A 114 -4.56 -12.05 12.94
N PHE A 115 -5.23 -10.99 12.47
CA PHE A 115 -5.17 -9.65 13.08
C PHE A 115 -6.54 -9.08 13.48
N GLY A 116 -7.65 -9.72 13.09
CA GLY A 116 -9.01 -9.26 13.33
C GLY A 116 -9.42 -8.03 12.51
N ILE A 117 -8.65 -7.68 11.48
CA ILE A 117 -8.91 -6.52 10.62
C ILE A 117 -8.83 -6.93 9.14
N LYS A 118 -9.48 -6.15 8.28
CA LYS A 118 -9.37 -6.24 6.82
C LYS A 118 -8.81 -4.93 6.28
N SER A 119 -7.96 -4.99 5.27
CA SER A 119 -7.60 -3.82 4.49
C SER A 119 -8.79 -3.34 3.66
N LYS A 120 -8.82 -2.06 3.33
CA LYS A 120 -9.92 -1.43 2.57
C LYS A 120 -9.47 -0.88 1.22
N ASP A 121 -8.24 -1.14 0.85
CA ASP A 121 -7.63 -0.62 -0.37
C ASP A 121 -6.83 -1.70 -1.11
N ILE A 122 -6.49 -1.39 -2.34
CA ILE A 122 -5.46 -2.08 -3.12
C ILE A 122 -4.26 -1.15 -3.21
N PHE A 123 -3.08 -1.69 -2.89
CA PHE A 123 -1.82 -0.97 -3.00
C PHE A 123 -0.87 -1.72 -3.93
N LEU A 124 -0.71 -1.23 -5.15
CA LEU A 124 0.13 -1.83 -6.18
C LEU A 124 1.23 -0.86 -6.62
N PRO A 125 2.30 -0.72 -5.84
CA PRO A 125 3.35 0.26 -6.14
C PRO A 125 4.21 -0.13 -7.34
N ASP A 126 4.28 -1.41 -7.71
CA ASP A 126 5.16 -1.92 -8.78
C ASP A 126 4.41 -2.75 -9.84
N CYS A 127 3.17 -2.41 -10.15
CA CYS A 127 2.40 -2.99 -11.26
C CYS A 127 2.52 -2.18 -12.55
N PHE A 128 2.52 -2.87 -13.70
CA PHE A 128 2.90 -2.29 -15.00
C PHE A 128 1.69 -1.96 -15.89
N GLY A 129 0.60 -1.56 -15.30
CA GLY A 129 -0.61 -1.12 -15.98
C GLY A 129 -1.87 -1.60 -15.27
N PHE A 130 -2.98 -0.94 -15.55
CA PHE A 130 -4.23 -1.12 -14.82
C PHE A 130 -5.41 -1.09 -15.79
N GLY A 131 -6.19 -2.17 -15.85
CA GLY A 131 -7.36 -2.25 -16.70
C GLY A 131 -8.52 -1.38 -16.22
N ALA A 132 -9.29 -0.84 -17.16
CA ALA A 132 -10.45 0.02 -16.85
C ALA A 132 -11.51 -0.68 -15.98
N GLN A 133 -11.53 -2.01 -15.93
CA GLN A 133 -12.45 -2.81 -15.11
C GLN A 133 -12.00 -2.96 -13.65
N LEU A 134 -10.77 -2.60 -13.33
CA LEU A 134 -10.22 -2.79 -11.99
C LEU A 134 -11.04 -2.10 -10.89
N PRO A 135 -11.54 -0.85 -11.06
CA PRO A 135 -12.40 -0.21 -10.07
C PRO A 135 -13.68 -1.00 -9.77
N GLN A 136 -14.25 -1.68 -10.76
CA GLN A 136 -15.40 -2.56 -10.54
C GLN A 136 -15.04 -3.71 -9.62
N ILE A 137 -13.93 -4.41 -9.89
CA ILE A 137 -13.48 -5.56 -9.10
C ILE A 137 -13.21 -5.14 -7.64
N ILE A 138 -12.52 -4.01 -7.47
CA ILE A 138 -12.20 -3.42 -6.17
C ILE A 138 -13.49 -3.07 -5.40
N SER A 139 -14.42 -2.38 -6.05
CA SER A 139 -15.72 -2.01 -5.47
C SER A 139 -16.57 -3.25 -5.13
N ASP A 140 -16.59 -4.27 -5.99
CA ASP A 140 -17.33 -5.52 -5.76
C ASP A 140 -16.75 -6.31 -4.57
N ALA A 141 -15.45 -6.21 -4.34
CA ALA A 141 -14.80 -6.77 -3.15
C ALA A 141 -15.06 -5.96 -1.85
N GLY A 142 -15.84 -4.87 -1.92
CA GLY A 142 -16.13 -3.99 -0.79
C GLY A 142 -14.97 -3.08 -0.38
N LEU A 143 -14.00 -2.88 -1.26
CA LEU A 143 -12.88 -1.97 -1.05
C LEU A 143 -13.22 -0.58 -1.59
N ILE A 144 -12.57 0.44 -1.04
CA ILE A 144 -12.90 1.85 -1.30
C ILE A 144 -11.75 2.65 -1.92
N GLY A 145 -10.55 2.08 -2.00
CA GLY A 145 -9.36 2.79 -2.41
C GLY A 145 -8.40 1.99 -3.28
N PHE A 146 -7.64 2.73 -4.07
CA PHE A 146 -6.56 2.22 -4.88
C PHE A 146 -5.38 3.17 -4.84
N THR A 147 -4.17 2.66 -4.69
CA THR A 147 -2.96 3.47 -4.68
C THR A 147 -1.86 2.81 -5.50
N THR A 148 -1.22 3.61 -6.35
CA THR A 148 0.01 3.26 -7.07
C THR A 148 0.92 4.46 -7.21
N GLN A 149 2.19 4.21 -7.54
CA GLN A 149 3.15 5.24 -7.96
C GLN A 149 3.75 4.92 -9.35
N LYS A 150 3.38 3.76 -9.92
CA LYS A 150 4.09 3.23 -11.10
C LYS A 150 3.84 4.04 -12.38
N LEU A 151 2.75 4.76 -12.48
CA LEU A 151 2.46 5.61 -13.64
C LEU A 151 3.45 6.79 -13.78
N SER A 152 4.18 7.14 -12.73
CA SER A 152 5.25 8.15 -12.77
C SER A 152 6.54 7.67 -13.47
N TRP A 153 6.63 6.40 -13.86
CA TRP A 153 7.82 5.77 -14.43
C TRP A 153 7.88 5.81 -15.97
N GLY A 154 7.16 6.68 -16.62
CA GLY A 154 7.21 6.85 -18.07
C GLY A 154 6.04 6.22 -18.83
N SER A 155 4.85 6.36 -18.29
CA SER A 155 3.61 6.05 -19.03
C SER A 155 3.53 6.84 -20.34
N ALA A 156 3.09 6.20 -21.43
CA ALA A 156 2.90 6.83 -22.72
C ALA A 156 1.87 7.99 -22.69
N TYR A 157 0.95 7.95 -21.74
CA TYR A 157 -0.14 8.92 -21.59
C TYR A 157 -0.01 9.79 -20.33
N GLY A 158 1.05 9.59 -19.52
CA GLY A 158 1.24 10.29 -18.26
C GLY A 158 0.27 9.84 -17.16
N ILE A 159 0.18 10.65 -16.11
CA ILE A 159 -0.72 10.43 -14.98
C ILE A 159 -2.01 11.21 -15.25
N PRO A 160 -3.19 10.55 -15.29
CA PRO A 160 -4.45 11.23 -15.63
C PRO A 160 -4.85 12.24 -14.54
N PHE A 161 -4.60 11.93 -13.28
CA PHE A 161 -4.78 12.80 -12.11
C PHE A 161 -3.97 12.25 -10.93
N ASP A 162 -3.63 13.09 -9.98
CA ASP A 162 -2.87 12.64 -8.81
C ASP A 162 -3.78 11.91 -7.81
N ILE A 163 -4.92 12.51 -7.47
CA ILE A 163 -5.94 11.93 -6.58
C ILE A 163 -7.32 12.24 -7.13
N GLY A 164 -8.20 11.26 -7.19
CA GLY A 164 -9.56 11.44 -7.70
C GLY A 164 -10.42 10.19 -7.61
N MET A 165 -11.59 10.26 -8.21
CA MET A 165 -12.45 9.08 -8.39
C MET A 165 -12.08 8.37 -9.68
N TRP A 166 -11.83 7.08 -9.59
CA TRP A 166 -11.61 6.22 -10.74
C TRP A 166 -12.89 5.44 -11.03
N VAL A 167 -13.49 5.70 -12.18
CA VAL A 167 -14.79 5.16 -12.56
C VAL A 167 -14.61 4.04 -13.58
N ALA A 168 -15.18 2.87 -13.29
CA ALA A 168 -15.23 1.75 -14.20
C ALA A 168 -16.29 1.93 -15.30
N PRO A 169 -16.22 1.19 -16.43
CA PRO A 169 -17.21 1.29 -17.52
C PRO A 169 -18.66 1.02 -17.10
N ASN A 170 -18.89 0.28 -16.03
CA ASN A 170 -20.21 0.02 -15.46
C ASN A 170 -20.71 1.10 -14.49
N GLY A 171 -19.96 2.19 -14.29
CA GLY A 171 -20.29 3.29 -13.39
C GLY A 171 -19.89 3.09 -11.93
N LYS A 172 -19.31 1.94 -11.53
CA LYS A 172 -18.75 1.79 -10.19
C LYS A 172 -17.49 2.62 -10.04
N GLU A 173 -17.30 3.17 -8.84
CA GLU A 173 -16.21 4.10 -8.58
C GLU A 173 -15.49 3.79 -7.27
N ILE A 174 -14.23 4.16 -7.22
CA ILE A 174 -13.36 4.07 -6.03
C ILE A 174 -12.49 5.33 -5.95
N GLY A 175 -12.05 5.68 -4.74
CA GLY A 175 -11.00 6.68 -4.57
C GLY A 175 -9.66 6.13 -5.08
N ALA A 176 -8.94 6.92 -5.86
CA ALA A 176 -7.65 6.50 -6.41
C ALA A 176 -6.57 7.56 -6.23
N SER A 177 -5.35 7.10 -5.89
CA SER A 177 -4.13 7.89 -5.90
C SER A 177 -3.14 7.28 -6.89
N PHE A 178 -2.87 7.99 -7.98
CA PHE A 178 -1.99 7.53 -9.06
C PHE A 178 -0.58 8.10 -9.00
N ASN A 179 -0.34 9.03 -8.10
CA ASN A 179 0.95 9.71 -7.96
C ASN A 179 1.44 9.70 -6.51
N ALA A 180 1.30 8.57 -5.83
CA ALA A 180 2.03 8.37 -4.59
C ALA A 180 3.53 8.52 -4.86
N LYS A 181 4.28 9.06 -3.91
CA LYS A 181 5.75 9.15 -4.04
C LYS A 181 6.33 7.76 -4.28
N SER A 182 7.41 7.69 -5.05
CA SER A 182 8.12 6.44 -5.32
C SER A 182 8.35 5.65 -4.02
N TYR A 183 8.09 4.35 -4.05
CA TYR A 183 8.41 3.45 -2.91
C TYR A 183 9.91 3.40 -2.59
N ARG A 184 10.75 3.95 -3.47
CA ARG A 184 12.19 4.18 -3.24
C ARG A 184 12.51 5.59 -2.74
N TYR A 185 11.48 6.44 -2.56
CA TYR A 185 11.68 7.80 -2.09
C TYR A 185 12.14 7.79 -0.63
N LYS A 186 13.23 8.46 -0.39
CA LYS A 186 13.74 8.72 0.95
C LYS A 186 13.59 10.21 1.23
N LEU A 187 12.89 10.52 2.30
CA LEU A 187 12.84 11.87 2.80
C LEU A 187 14.16 12.18 3.50
N ASP A 188 14.88 13.17 2.99
CA ASP A 188 16.09 13.68 3.63
C ASP A 188 15.75 14.97 4.37
N GLY A 189 15.75 14.88 5.70
CA GLY A 189 15.45 16.01 6.57
C GLY A 189 13.97 16.20 6.91
N ASP A 190 13.56 17.47 7.07
CA ASP A 190 12.21 17.83 7.49
C ASP A 190 11.27 17.99 6.29
N VAL A 191 10.16 17.23 6.30
CA VAL A 191 9.12 17.29 5.27
C VAL A 191 8.59 18.71 5.02
N ARG A 192 8.65 19.58 6.01
CA ARG A 192 8.24 21.00 5.89
C ARG A 192 9.15 21.81 4.99
N GLY A 193 10.38 21.36 4.76
CA GLY A 193 11.33 21.97 3.84
C GLY A 193 11.38 21.33 2.46
N ASP A 194 10.70 20.20 2.25
CA ASP A 194 10.67 19.52 0.96
C ASP A 194 9.58 20.12 0.07
N LEU A 195 9.99 21.04 -0.83
CA LEU A 195 9.08 21.72 -1.74
C LEU A 195 8.32 20.73 -2.63
N SER A 196 8.92 19.62 -3.02
CA SER A 196 8.26 18.61 -3.88
C SER A 196 7.09 17.92 -3.17
N VAL A 197 7.18 17.74 -1.87
CA VAL A 197 6.08 17.21 -1.04
C VAL A 197 4.99 18.26 -0.85
N ILE A 198 5.39 19.50 -0.53
CA ILE A 198 4.47 20.63 -0.30
C ILE A 198 3.67 20.93 -1.56
N ASP A 199 4.33 21.00 -2.72
CA ASP A 199 3.69 21.29 -4.00
C ASP A 199 2.78 20.12 -4.44
N GLY A 200 3.21 18.87 -4.22
CA GLY A 200 2.39 17.70 -4.47
C GLY A 200 1.10 17.69 -3.63
N ILE A 201 1.20 18.01 -2.34
CA ILE A 201 0.02 18.11 -1.45
C ILE A 201 -0.89 19.28 -1.91
N ALA A 202 -0.32 20.41 -2.27
CA ALA A 202 -1.08 21.58 -2.74
C ALA A 202 -1.80 21.26 -4.07
N LYS A 203 -1.12 20.59 -5.00
CA LYS A 203 -1.70 20.16 -6.27
C LYS A 203 -2.86 19.19 -6.05
N CYS A 204 -2.66 18.12 -5.28
CA CYS A 204 -3.72 17.17 -4.94
C CYS A 204 -4.93 17.86 -4.30
N ALA A 205 -4.70 18.79 -3.37
CA ALA A 205 -5.78 19.54 -2.72
C ALA A 205 -6.55 20.45 -3.69
N SER A 206 -5.90 20.97 -4.74
CA SER A 206 -6.54 21.81 -5.76
C SER A 206 -7.33 21.00 -6.79
N GLU A 207 -6.84 19.81 -7.16
CA GLU A 207 -7.45 18.96 -8.18
C GLU A 207 -8.75 18.30 -7.69
N THR A 208 -8.81 17.94 -6.42
CA THR A 208 -9.88 17.08 -5.96
C THR A 208 -11.03 17.79 -5.30
N ASN A 209 -10.82 19.00 -4.79
CA ASN A 209 -11.76 19.61 -3.84
C ASN A 209 -12.26 18.61 -2.76
N MET A 210 -11.64 17.43 -2.71
CA MET A 210 -11.97 16.34 -1.82
C MET A 210 -11.12 16.48 -0.55
N LYS A 211 -11.79 16.63 0.59
CA LYS A 211 -11.20 16.38 1.89
C LYS A 211 -11.13 14.85 2.08
N LEU A 212 -10.22 14.18 1.37
CA LEU A 212 -9.96 12.78 1.67
C LEU A 212 -9.21 12.72 3.00
N PRO A 213 -9.74 12.00 3.99
CA PRO A 213 -8.99 11.66 5.18
C PRO A 213 -7.96 10.59 4.76
N TRP A 214 -6.72 10.98 4.70
CA TRP A 214 -5.57 10.09 4.64
C TRP A 214 -5.04 9.88 6.05
#